data_84017fa3a706845f8ef5d8fdf1fd3363
#
_entry.id   84017fa3a706845f8ef5d8fdf1fd3363
#
_cell.length_a   1.000
_cell.length_b   1.000
_cell.length_c   1.000
_cell.angle_alpha   90.00
_cell.angle_beta   90.00
_cell.angle_gamma   90.00
#
_symmetry.space_group_name_H-M   'P 1'
#
loop_
_entity.id
_entity.type
_entity.pdbx_description
1 polymer ?
#
loop_
_entity_poly.entity_id
_entity_poly.type
_entity_poly.pdbx_seq_one_letter_code
_entity_poly.pdbx_strand_id
1 'polypeptide(L)'
;LQIGLELGITGLLFFIFWLAFSLYYGIRHRQIGASGGILALGIFALYSYPLQLPTYWVLLLFLTAICVTNPKHNKQRAQRSIPYISAIAAILTCILFYGQKDTYYTYREWKTLQELYHNQEYEQAASRYAGLFVQLYHRTDFLYEGAECFYKTGQHDIAIKWLDRALKLSAAPELYYAIAKNEKAIKQYQKAESYLLEISRILPEQGYTYFLLAKLYTNPSFLHPDKFHKAAKRFLAFQPSTQNNITKEMKEEILQIIRNWNFGK
;
A
#
# COMPACT_ATOMS: atom_id res chain seq x y z
N LEU A 1 -16.28 -12.03 -0.21
CA LEU A 1 -15.55 -11.65 -1.43
C LEU A 1 -14.05 -11.51 -1.17
N GLN A 2 -13.60 -10.81 -0.11
CA GLN A 2 -12.17 -10.58 0.19
C GLN A 2 -11.39 -11.89 0.34
N ILE A 3 -11.89 -12.87 1.12
CA ILE A 3 -11.23 -14.19 1.26
C ILE A 3 -11.08 -14.88 -0.09
N GLY A 4 -12.09 -14.77 -0.96
CA GLY A 4 -12.03 -15.33 -2.30
C GLY A 4 -10.98 -14.67 -3.19
N LEU A 5 -10.71 -13.37 -3.00
CA LEU A 5 -9.68 -12.63 -3.72
C LEU A 5 -8.27 -12.93 -3.18
N GLU A 6 -8.11 -13.08 -1.87
CA GLU A 6 -6.80 -13.28 -1.22
C GLU A 6 -6.37 -14.76 -1.15
N LEU A 7 -7.29 -15.67 -0.83
CA LEU A 7 -7.03 -17.10 -0.65
C LEU A 7 -7.63 -17.99 -1.73
N GLY A 8 -8.24 -17.40 -2.75
CA GLY A 8 -8.92 -18.11 -3.81
C GLY A 8 -10.22 -18.78 -3.38
N ILE A 9 -10.80 -19.52 -4.33
CA ILE A 9 -12.11 -20.17 -4.15
C ILE A 9 -12.09 -21.23 -3.03
N THR A 10 -10.96 -21.89 -2.84
CA THR A 10 -10.76 -22.89 -1.78
C THR A 10 -10.84 -22.29 -0.38
N GLY A 11 -10.21 -21.13 -0.17
CA GLY A 11 -10.27 -20.40 1.10
C GLY A 11 -11.69 -19.91 1.40
N LEU A 12 -12.41 -19.44 0.38
CA LEU A 12 -13.80 -19.00 0.52
C LEU A 12 -14.72 -20.18 0.91
N LEU A 13 -14.59 -21.33 0.26
CA LEU A 13 -15.38 -22.53 0.57
C LEU A 13 -15.10 -23.01 2.00
N PHE A 14 -13.83 -23.03 2.41
CA PHE A 14 -13.46 -23.39 3.78
C PHE A 14 -14.08 -22.43 4.80
N PHE A 15 -14.05 -21.13 4.56
CA PHE A 15 -14.64 -20.13 5.44
C PHE A 15 -16.17 -20.28 5.56
N ILE A 16 -16.87 -20.49 4.43
CA ILE A 16 -18.31 -20.73 4.42
C ILE A 16 -18.64 -22.03 5.18
N PHE A 17 -17.88 -23.09 4.94
CA PHE A 17 -18.05 -24.36 5.67
C PHE A 17 -17.86 -24.17 7.17
N TRP A 18 -16.83 -23.42 7.59
CA TRP A 18 -16.58 -23.14 9.00
C TRP A 18 -17.71 -22.35 9.66
N LEU A 19 -18.23 -21.31 8.98
CA LEU A 19 -19.40 -20.55 9.48
C LEU A 19 -20.64 -21.46 9.61
N ALA A 20 -20.95 -22.24 8.58
CA ALA A 20 -22.08 -23.16 8.58
C ALA A 20 -21.97 -24.21 9.69
N PHE A 21 -20.79 -24.79 9.88
CA PHE A 21 -20.49 -25.73 10.95
C PHE A 21 -20.70 -25.09 12.34
N SER A 22 -20.17 -23.89 12.54
CA SER A 22 -20.32 -23.16 13.81
C SER A 22 -21.77 -22.83 14.12
N LEU A 23 -22.54 -22.40 13.13
CA LEU A 23 -23.98 -22.13 13.26
C LEU A 23 -24.79 -23.39 13.57
N TYR A 24 -24.51 -24.49 12.85
CA TYR A 24 -25.18 -25.76 13.08
C TYR A 24 -25.02 -26.24 14.54
N TYR A 25 -23.79 -26.22 15.07
CA TYR A 25 -23.55 -26.62 16.46
C TYR A 25 -24.13 -25.63 17.44
N GLY A 26 -24.06 -24.32 17.16
CA GLY A 26 -24.64 -23.29 18.02
C GLY A 26 -26.16 -23.42 18.17
N ILE A 27 -26.89 -23.69 17.08
CA ILE A 27 -28.33 -23.95 17.10
C ILE A 27 -28.63 -25.27 17.85
N ARG A 28 -27.88 -26.32 17.55
CA ARG A 28 -28.05 -27.65 18.19
C ARG A 28 -27.80 -27.60 19.70
N HIS A 29 -26.86 -26.78 20.15
CA HIS A 29 -26.55 -26.60 21.56
C HIS A 29 -27.37 -25.48 22.24
N ARG A 30 -28.36 -24.90 21.53
CA ARG A 30 -29.19 -23.77 21.99
C ARG A 30 -28.40 -22.52 22.40
N GLN A 31 -27.24 -22.28 21.78
CA GLN A 31 -26.41 -21.10 21.99
C GLN A 31 -26.86 -19.96 21.05
N ILE A 32 -28.14 -19.53 21.21
CA ILE A 32 -28.79 -18.60 20.26
C ILE A 32 -28.02 -17.28 20.14
N GLY A 33 -27.56 -16.72 21.28
CA GLY A 33 -26.80 -15.45 21.27
C GLY A 33 -25.48 -15.52 20.50
N ALA A 34 -24.70 -16.60 20.74
CA ALA A 34 -23.44 -16.79 20.03
C ALA A 34 -23.65 -17.07 18.52
N SER A 35 -24.68 -17.86 18.17
CA SER A 35 -25.07 -18.11 16.78
C SER A 35 -25.49 -16.83 16.06
N GLY A 36 -26.27 -15.96 16.73
CA GLY A 36 -26.62 -14.64 16.20
C GLY A 36 -25.41 -13.73 15.98
N GLY A 37 -24.45 -13.76 16.92
CA GLY A 37 -23.18 -13.06 16.78
C GLY A 37 -22.34 -13.53 15.59
N ILE A 38 -22.24 -14.85 15.37
CA ILE A 38 -21.53 -15.42 14.19
C ILE A 38 -22.22 -14.99 12.89
N LEU A 39 -23.56 -15.04 12.85
CA LEU A 39 -24.33 -14.61 11.68
C LEU A 39 -24.09 -13.11 11.39
N ALA A 40 -24.14 -12.27 12.41
CA ALA A 40 -23.89 -10.83 12.27
C ALA A 40 -22.47 -10.55 11.75
N LEU A 41 -21.45 -11.23 12.29
CA LEU A 41 -20.07 -11.12 11.81
C LEU A 41 -19.93 -11.62 10.36
N GLY A 42 -20.61 -12.72 10.00
CA GLY A 42 -20.63 -13.22 8.63
C GLY A 42 -21.24 -12.21 7.65
N ILE A 43 -22.37 -11.60 7.99
CA ILE A 43 -23.01 -10.54 7.19
C ILE A 43 -22.08 -9.32 7.11
N PHE A 44 -21.48 -8.88 8.20
CA PHE A 44 -20.55 -7.76 8.21
C PHE A 44 -19.35 -7.99 7.30
N ALA A 45 -18.85 -9.24 7.20
CA ALA A 45 -17.77 -9.61 6.30
C ALA A 45 -18.11 -9.51 4.81
N LEU A 46 -19.40 -9.48 4.43
CA LEU A 46 -19.84 -9.29 3.05
C LEU A 46 -19.80 -7.82 2.60
N TYR A 47 -20.02 -6.88 3.53
CA TYR A 47 -20.16 -5.45 3.22
C TYR A 47 -18.94 -4.60 3.60
N SER A 48 -18.02 -5.13 4.39
CA SER A 48 -16.85 -4.40 4.89
C SER A 48 -15.59 -5.25 4.74
N TYR A 49 -14.42 -4.68 5.14
CA TYR A 49 -13.12 -5.36 5.17
C TYR A 49 -12.68 -5.78 6.60
N PRO A 50 -13.54 -6.42 7.41
CA PRO A 50 -13.22 -6.72 8.80
C PRO A 50 -12.15 -7.81 8.96
N LEU A 51 -11.94 -8.60 7.90
CA LEU A 51 -11.00 -9.74 7.89
C LEU A 51 -9.53 -9.30 8.01
N GLN A 52 -9.24 -8.01 7.77
CA GLN A 52 -7.92 -7.42 8.01
C GLN A 52 -7.71 -7.05 9.48
N LEU A 53 -8.77 -7.05 10.29
CA LEU A 53 -8.69 -6.70 11.70
C LEU A 53 -8.46 -7.95 12.57
N PRO A 54 -7.35 -8.04 13.33
CA PRO A 54 -7.10 -9.17 14.22
C PRO A 54 -8.23 -9.38 15.26
N THR A 55 -8.85 -8.29 15.72
CA THR A 55 -9.98 -8.32 16.67
C THR A 55 -11.20 -9.05 16.12
N TYR A 56 -11.45 -8.97 14.81
CA TYR A 56 -12.53 -9.70 14.16
C TYR A 56 -12.33 -11.22 14.28
N TRP A 57 -11.13 -11.71 14.02
CA TRP A 57 -10.78 -13.12 14.12
C TRP A 57 -10.87 -13.65 15.53
N VAL A 58 -10.37 -12.86 16.51
CA VAL A 58 -10.47 -13.22 17.95
C VAL A 58 -11.94 -13.37 18.35
N LEU A 59 -12.81 -12.43 17.96
CA LEU A 59 -14.23 -12.47 18.28
C LEU A 59 -14.92 -13.65 17.59
N LEU A 60 -14.63 -13.90 16.33
CA LEU A 60 -15.20 -15.01 15.56
C LEU A 60 -14.80 -16.36 16.16
N LEU A 61 -13.51 -16.54 16.52
CA LEU A 61 -13.02 -17.75 17.19
C LEU A 61 -13.67 -17.96 18.54
N PHE A 62 -13.82 -16.89 19.34
CA PHE A 62 -14.47 -16.94 20.65
C PHE A 62 -15.94 -17.38 20.55
N LEU A 63 -16.70 -16.77 19.64
CA LEU A 63 -18.10 -17.15 19.40
C LEU A 63 -18.22 -18.58 18.86
N THR A 64 -17.34 -19.00 17.98
CA THR A 64 -17.28 -20.39 17.49
C THR A 64 -17.02 -21.37 18.63
N ALA A 65 -16.08 -21.06 19.53
CA ALA A 65 -15.80 -21.90 20.70
C ALA A 65 -17.02 -22.04 21.61
N ILE A 66 -17.79 -20.97 21.84
CA ILE A 66 -19.04 -21.01 22.60
C ILE A 66 -20.08 -21.91 21.89
N CYS A 67 -20.24 -21.77 20.58
CA CYS A 67 -21.21 -22.57 19.79
C CYS A 67 -20.90 -24.06 19.84
N VAL A 68 -19.64 -24.44 19.74
CA VAL A 68 -19.21 -25.85 19.68
C VAL A 68 -19.22 -26.49 21.07
N THR A 69 -19.06 -25.73 22.14
CA THR A 69 -19.06 -26.26 23.52
C THR A 69 -20.48 -26.63 23.98
N ASN A 70 -20.68 -27.92 24.33
CA ASN A 70 -21.96 -28.38 24.90
C ASN A 70 -21.87 -28.38 26.45
N PRO A 71 -22.55 -27.47 27.15
CA PRO A 71 -22.46 -27.39 28.62
C PRO A 71 -23.07 -28.62 29.35
N LYS A 72 -23.93 -29.38 28.69
CA LYS A 72 -24.64 -30.51 29.34
C LYS A 72 -23.89 -31.85 29.30
N HIS A 73 -22.95 -32.05 28.40
CA HIS A 73 -22.37 -33.38 28.18
C HIS A 73 -20.92 -33.55 28.64
N ASN A 74 -20.26 -32.52 29.19
CA ASN A 74 -18.81 -32.51 29.21
C ASN A 74 -18.12 -32.32 30.57
N LYS A 75 -18.82 -32.53 31.71
CA LYS A 75 -18.16 -32.35 33.02
C LYS A 75 -17.04 -33.36 33.30
N GLN A 76 -17.12 -34.61 32.83
CA GLN A 76 -16.12 -35.64 33.16
C GLN A 76 -15.05 -35.86 32.08
N ARG A 77 -15.37 -35.74 30.79
CA ARG A 77 -14.40 -35.96 29.71
C ARG A 77 -13.55 -34.72 29.42
N ALA A 78 -14.14 -33.54 29.53
CA ALA A 78 -13.45 -32.27 29.33
C ALA A 78 -12.33 -32.05 30.38
N GLN A 79 -12.52 -32.51 31.61
CA GLN A 79 -11.57 -32.28 32.70
C GLN A 79 -10.19 -32.96 32.49
N ARG A 80 -10.12 -34.02 31.67
CA ARG A 80 -8.85 -34.75 31.37
C ARG A 80 -8.12 -34.25 30.11
N SER A 81 -8.85 -33.77 29.09
CA SER A 81 -8.24 -33.38 27.80
C SER A 81 -7.97 -31.88 27.65
N ILE A 82 -8.69 -31.04 28.41
CA ILE A 82 -8.51 -29.58 28.36
C ILE A 82 -7.05 -29.14 28.64
N PRO A 83 -6.34 -29.66 29.67
CA PRO A 83 -4.98 -29.22 29.92
C PRO A 83 -4.01 -29.56 28.78
N TYR A 84 -4.19 -30.69 28.08
CA TYR A 84 -3.34 -31.05 26.95
C TYR A 84 -3.61 -30.18 25.71
N ILE A 85 -4.89 -29.92 25.43
CA ILE A 85 -5.28 -29.06 24.29
C ILE A 85 -4.83 -27.61 24.53
N SER A 86 -4.97 -27.12 25.75
CA SER A 86 -4.49 -25.77 26.09
C SER A 86 -2.96 -25.67 26.07
N ALA A 87 -2.24 -26.71 26.51
CA ALA A 87 -0.79 -26.77 26.42
C ALA A 87 -0.31 -26.77 24.96
N ILE A 88 -0.93 -27.60 24.10
CA ILE A 88 -0.61 -27.63 22.67
C ILE A 88 -0.91 -26.27 22.01
N ALA A 89 -2.05 -25.67 22.31
CA ALA A 89 -2.39 -24.36 21.80
C ALA A 89 -1.40 -23.25 22.28
N ALA A 90 -0.99 -23.29 23.54
CA ALA A 90 0.02 -22.39 24.07
C ALA A 90 1.38 -22.59 23.39
N ILE A 91 1.82 -23.83 23.18
CA ILE A 91 3.08 -24.13 22.48
C ILE A 91 3.02 -23.63 21.04
N LEU A 92 1.91 -23.90 20.30
CA LEU A 92 1.72 -23.39 18.94
C LEU A 92 1.74 -21.86 18.90
N THR A 93 1.07 -21.19 19.83
CA THR A 93 1.07 -19.73 19.95
C THR A 93 2.49 -19.21 20.20
N CYS A 94 3.24 -19.84 21.10
CA CYS A 94 4.65 -19.47 21.36
C CYS A 94 5.52 -19.66 20.11
N ILE A 95 5.36 -20.74 19.37
CA ILE A 95 6.10 -21.00 18.13
C ILE A 95 5.78 -19.93 17.08
N LEU A 96 4.49 -19.61 16.89
CA LEU A 96 4.05 -18.58 15.96
C LEU A 96 4.57 -17.19 16.38
N PHE A 97 4.54 -16.88 17.66
CA PHE A 97 5.05 -15.61 18.19
C PHE A 97 6.57 -15.49 18.02
N TYR A 98 7.29 -16.58 18.28
CA TYR A 98 8.74 -16.63 18.11
C TYR A 98 9.13 -16.51 16.63
N GLY A 99 8.40 -17.16 15.71
CA GLY A 99 8.59 -17.05 14.27
C GLY A 99 8.31 -15.66 13.69
N GLN A 100 7.49 -14.85 14.37
CA GLN A 100 7.20 -13.47 13.96
C GLN A 100 8.15 -12.42 14.56
N LYS A 101 9.08 -12.83 15.43
CA LYS A 101 9.97 -11.93 16.15
C LYS A 101 10.78 -11.03 15.20
N ASP A 102 11.43 -11.61 14.20
CA ASP A 102 12.28 -10.88 13.26
C ASP A 102 11.45 -9.92 12.40
N THR A 103 10.27 -10.35 11.99
CA THR A 103 9.31 -9.51 11.29
C THR A 103 8.90 -8.30 12.14
N TYR A 104 8.59 -8.52 13.41
CA TYR A 104 8.24 -7.44 14.34
C TYR A 104 9.36 -6.40 14.48
N TYR A 105 10.61 -6.85 14.67
CA TYR A 105 11.76 -5.95 14.78
C TYR A 105 12.00 -5.18 13.46
N THR A 106 11.88 -5.83 12.31
CA THR A 106 12.00 -5.21 11.00
C THR A 106 10.97 -4.08 10.81
N TYR A 107 9.71 -4.33 11.14
CA TYR A 107 8.66 -3.30 11.04
C TYR A 107 8.83 -2.17 12.06
N ARG A 108 9.30 -2.48 13.26
CA ARG A 108 9.63 -1.48 14.28
C ARG A 108 10.77 -0.58 13.82
N GLU A 109 11.79 -1.15 13.22
CA GLU A 109 12.90 -0.39 12.66
C GLU A 109 12.44 0.47 11.48
N TRP A 110 11.63 -0.07 10.58
CA TRP A 110 11.03 0.72 9.51
C TRP A 110 10.25 1.92 10.02
N LYS A 111 9.46 1.78 11.08
CA LYS A 111 8.77 2.91 11.70
C LYS A 111 9.75 4.00 12.17
N THR A 112 10.87 3.62 12.75
CA THR A 112 11.92 4.59 13.12
C THR A 112 12.52 5.29 11.89
N LEU A 113 12.66 4.56 10.76
CA LEU A 113 13.12 5.17 9.51
C LEU A 113 12.11 6.16 8.93
N GLN A 114 10.82 5.90 9.06
CA GLN A 114 9.77 6.86 8.67
C GLN A 114 9.87 8.15 9.50
N GLU A 115 10.19 8.07 10.79
CA GLU A 115 10.45 9.25 11.62
C GLU A 115 11.66 10.05 11.12
N LEU A 116 12.77 9.39 10.77
CA LEU A 116 13.94 10.04 10.16
C LEU A 116 13.60 10.68 8.81
N TYR A 117 12.83 9.99 7.98
CA TYR A 117 12.35 10.52 6.70
C TYR A 117 11.51 11.79 6.88
N HIS A 118 10.57 11.80 7.83
CA HIS A 118 9.74 12.96 8.13
C HIS A 118 10.54 14.12 8.72
N ASN A 119 11.57 13.83 9.52
CA ASN A 119 12.50 14.81 10.06
C ASN A 119 13.53 15.32 9.02
N GLN A 120 13.47 14.83 7.78
CA GLN A 120 14.37 15.18 6.68
C GLN A 120 15.83 14.74 6.89
N GLU A 121 16.08 13.77 7.77
CA GLU A 121 17.40 13.19 8.05
C GLU A 121 17.74 12.11 7.00
N TYR A 122 17.74 12.52 5.72
CA TYR A 122 17.77 11.60 4.58
C TYR A 122 19.06 10.77 4.48
N GLU A 123 20.21 11.31 4.87
CA GLU A 123 21.48 10.58 4.82
C GLU A 123 21.50 9.40 5.78
N GLN A 124 21.07 9.62 7.03
CA GLN A 124 20.97 8.55 8.02
C GLN A 124 19.88 7.53 7.61
N ALA A 125 18.74 8.03 7.13
CA ALA A 125 17.66 7.17 6.66
C ALA A 125 18.11 6.28 5.49
N ALA A 126 18.75 6.82 4.45
CA ALA A 126 19.13 6.09 3.24
C ALA A 126 19.99 4.85 3.54
N SER A 127 21.01 4.99 4.39
CA SER A 127 21.90 3.88 4.75
C SER A 127 21.14 2.76 5.48
N ARG A 128 20.22 3.12 6.38
CA ARG A 128 19.43 2.17 7.15
C ARG A 128 18.31 1.54 6.30
N TYR A 129 17.67 2.28 5.36
CA TYR A 129 16.76 1.71 4.39
C TYR A 129 17.45 0.61 3.57
N ALA A 130 18.68 0.82 3.13
CA ALA A 130 19.46 -0.19 2.42
C ALA A 130 19.64 -1.49 3.25
N GLY A 131 19.83 -1.37 4.56
CA GLY A 131 19.98 -2.52 5.48
C GLY A 131 18.72 -3.38 5.58
N LEU A 132 17.52 -2.79 5.45
CA LEU A 132 16.24 -3.50 5.54
C LEU A 132 15.70 -3.97 4.19
N PHE A 133 16.41 -3.72 3.09
CA PHE A 133 15.93 -4.04 1.74
C PHE A 133 15.54 -5.51 1.57
N VAL A 134 16.36 -6.43 2.06
CA VAL A 134 16.14 -7.88 1.91
C VAL A 134 14.84 -8.34 2.58
N GLN A 135 14.46 -7.73 3.68
CA GLN A 135 13.26 -8.08 4.44
C GLN A 135 11.99 -7.42 3.86
N LEU A 136 12.13 -6.19 3.32
CA LEU A 136 10.98 -5.35 2.94
C LEU A 136 10.88 -5.03 1.43
N TYR A 137 11.68 -5.69 0.58
CA TYR A 137 11.68 -5.46 -0.88
C TYR A 137 10.34 -5.74 -1.59
N HIS A 138 9.40 -6.37 -0.87
CA HIS A 138 8.04 -6.65 -1.33
C HIS A 138 7.02 -5.58 -0.90
N ARG A 139 7.45 -4.53 -0.21
CA ARG A 139 6.60 -3.43 0.27
C ARG A 139 6.84 -2.18 -0.58
N THR A 140 5.83 -1.79 -1.35
CA THR A 140 5.89 -0.63 -2.24
C THR A 140 6.19 0.66 -1.49
N ASP A 141 5.53 0.88 -0.33
CA ASP A 141 5.70 2.07 0.49
C ASP A 141 7.15 2.20 1.00
N PHE A 142 7.72 1.10 1.50
CA PHE A 142 9.12 1.04 1.93
C PHE A 142 10.09 1.39 0.81
N LEU A 143 9.86 0.81 -0.37
CA LEU A 143 10.71 1.06 -1.55
C LEU A 143 10.61 2.52 -2.01
N TYR A 144 9.42 3.11 -1.97
CA TYR A 144 9.21 4.52 -2.34
C TYR A 144 9.91 5.46 -1.35
N GLU A 145 9.70 5.30 -0.04
CA GLU A 145 10.32 6.11 1.01
C GLU A 145 11.86 6.04 0.93
N GLY A 146 12.41 4.83 0.80
CA GLY A 146 13.85 4.62 0.63
C GLY A 146 14.39 5.29 -0.65
N ALA A 147 13.67 5.18 -1.76
CA ALA A 147 14.04 5.82 -3.02
C ALA A 147 14.03 7.37 -2.91
N GLU A 148 13.07 7.95 -2.18
CA GLU A 148 13.06 9.40 -1.93
C GLU A 148 14.26 9.82 -1.05
N CYS A 149 14.67 9.01 -0.07
CA CYS A 149 15.90 9.25 0.68
C CYS A 149 17.13 9.23 -0.24
N PHE A 150 17.26 8.22 -1.13
CA PHE A 150 18.34 8.14 -2.11
C PHE A 150 18.31 9.30 -3.10
N TYR A 151 17.12 9.75 -3.53
CA TYR A 151 17.01 10.96 -4.36
C TYR A 151 17.56 12.18 -3.66
N LYS A 152 17.18 12.39 -2.39
CA LYS A 152 17.61 13.56 -1.59
C LYS A 152 19.11 13.56 -1.30
N THR A 153 19.74 12.39 -1.24
CA THR A 153 21.19 12.22 -1.06
C THR A 153 21.97 12.14 -2.37
N GLY A 154 21.30 12.36 -3.53
CA GLY A 154 21.93 12.34 -4.85
C GLY A 154 22.24 10.95 -5.41
N GLN A 155 21.80 9.89 -4.78
CA GLN A 155 22.03 8.49 -5.20
C GLN A 155 20.93 8.01 -6.17
N HIS A 156 20.78 8.73 -7.29
CA HIS A 156 19.67 8.55 -8.23
C HIS A 156 19.58 7.16 -8.85
N ASP A 157 20.73 6.52 -9.15
CA ASP A 157 20.76 5.18 -9.76
C ASP A 157 20.17 4.11 -8.79
N ILE A 158 20.42 4.27 -7.49
CA ILE A 158 19.86 3.37 -6.47
C ILE A 158 18.36 3.65 -6.34
N ALA A 159 17.98 4.92 -6.29
CA ALA A 159 16.56 5.31 -6.23
C ALA A 159 15.76 4.72 -7.39
N ILE A 160 16.26 4.81 -8.63
CA ILE A 160 15.61 4.25 -9.82
C ILE A 160 15.44 2.73 -9.68
N LYS A 161 16.48 2.00 -9.26
CA LYS A 161 16.37 0.54 -9.06
C LYS A 161 15.32 0.14 -8.04
N TRP A 162 15.18 0.91 -6.97
CA TRP A 162 14.17 0.67 -5.94
C TRP A 162 12.76 0.99 -6.47
N LEU A 163 12.61 2.08 -7.20
CA LEU A 163 11.34 2.46 -7.82
C LEU A 163 10.92 1.48 -8.93
N ASP A 164 11.85 1.00 -9.74
CA ASP A 164 11.58 -0.06 -10.73
C ASP A 164 11.10 -1.35 -10.06
N ARG A 165 11.67 -1.67 -8.89
CA ARG A 165 11.16 -2.79 -8.10
C ARG A 165 9.75 -2.52 -7.57
N ALA A 166 9.49 -1.31 -7.10
CA ALA A 166 8.17 -0.90 -6.62
C ALA A 166 7.11 -0.96 -7.74
N LEU A 167 7.46 -0.54 -8.97
CA LEU A 167 6.58 -0.63 -10.14
C LEU A 167 6.16 -2.07 -10.49
N LYS A 168 7.01 -3.07 -10.21
CA LYS A 168 6.65 -4.49 -10.40
C LYS A 168 5.62 -4.97 -9.38
N LEU A 169 5.46 -4.26 -8.27
CA LEU A 169 4.51 -4.58 -7.20
C LEU A 169 3.21 -3.78 -7.32
N SER A 170 3.29 -2.55 -7.81
CA SER A 170 2.16 -1.63 -7.92
C SER A 170 2.38 -0.66 -9.06
N ALA A 171 1.35 -0.41 -9.87
CA ALA A 171 1.35 0.59 -10.94
C ALA A 171 0.90 1.98 -10.44
N ALA A 172 1.26 2.36 -9.21
CA ALA A 172 0.88 3.65 -8.63
C ALA A 172 1.53 4.82 -9.38
N PRO A 173 0.77 5.88 -9.73
CA PRO A 173 1.28 7.02 -10.50
C PRO A 173 2.47 7.73 -9.84
N GLU A 174 2.51 7.76 -8.52
CA GLU A 174 3.57 8.37 -7.72
C GLU A 174 4.95 7.77 -8.02
N LEU A 175 5.00 6.46 -8.31
CA LEU A 175 6.25 5.78 -8.66
C LEU A 175 6.81 6.24 -9.99
N TYR A 176 5.94 6.42 -10.99
CA TYR A 176 6.35 6.93 -12.30
C TYR A 176 6.88 8.36 -12.19
N TYR A 177 6.22 9.22 -11.39
CA TYR A 177 6.71 10.59 -11.14
C TYR A 177 8.07 10.58 -10.46
N ALA A 178 8.26 9.71 -9.45
CA ALA A 178 9.51 9.60 -8.75
C ALA A 178 10.65 9.10 -9.67
N ILE A 179 10.38 8.13 -10.55
CA ILE A 179 11.38 7.68 -11.54
C ILE A 179 11.70 8.81 -12.53
N ALA A 180 10.68 9.45 -13.10
CA ALA A 180 10.88 10.54 -14.05
C ALA A 180 11.70 11.70 -13.44
N LYS A 181 11.49 11.99 -12.16
CA LYS A 181 12.25 12.98 -11.37
C LYS A 181 13.72 12.57 -11.23
N ASN A 182 13.99 11.30 -10.93
CA ASN A 182 15.35 10.77 -10.81
C ASN A 182 16.06 10.72 -12.17
N GLU A 183 15.40 10.21 -13.22
CA GLU A 183 15.93 10.16 -14.59
C GLU A 183 16.28 11.58 -15.12
N LYS A 184 15.43 12.57 -14.81
CA LYS A 184 15.72 13.97 -15.10
C LYS A 184 16.97 14.46 -14.36
N ALA A 185 17.15 14.08 -13.11
CA ALA A 185 18.30 14.51 -12.29
C ALA A 185 19.63 13.99 -12.85
N ILE A 186 19.64 12.77 -13.39
CA ILE A 186 20.81 12.19 -14.10
C ILE A 186 20.86 12.54 -15.61
N LYS A 187 20.04 13.53 -16.02
CA LYS A 187 19.99 14.04 -17.41
C LYS A 187 19.50 13.02 -18.46
N GLN A 188 18.85 11.96 -18.06
CA GLN A 188 18.21 10.97 -18.96
C GLN A 188 16.81 11.45 -19.36
N TYR A 189 16.73 12.58 -20.06
CA TYR A 189 15.48 13.28 -20.34
C TYR A 189 14.48 12.43 -21.17
N GLN A 190 14.97 11.61 -22.12
CA GLN A 190 14.12 10.74 -22.92
C GLN A 190 13.41 9.67 -22.08
N LYS A 191 14.13 9.12 -21.08
CA LYS A 191 13.52 8.17 -20.15
C LYS A 191 12.53 8.86 -19.24
N ALA A 192 12.86 10.04 -18.70
CA ALA A 192 11.91 10.83 -17.92
C ALA A 192 10.64 11.13 -18.72
N GLU A 193 10.77 11.51 -20.01
CA GLU A 193 9.64 11.70 -20.91
C GLU A 193 8.79 10.43 -21.05
N SER A 194 9.41 9.27 -21.26
CA SER A 194 8.69 8.00 -21.46
C SER A 194 7.82 7.64 -20.24
N TYR A 195 8.34 7.80 -19.03
CA TYR A 195 7.56 7.56 -17.80
C TYR A 195 6.39 8.54 -17.65
N LEU A 196 6.61 9.83 -17.93
CA LEU A 196 5.54 10.83 -17.89
C LEU A 196 4.47 10.59 -18.97
N LEU A 197 4.86 10.16 -20.17
CA LEU A 197 3.91 9.79 -21.22
C LEU A 197 3.11 8.55 -20.84
N GLU A 198 3.71 7.58 -20.15
CA GLU A 198 2.98 6.40 -19.68
C GLU A 198 1.89 6.78 -18.68
N ILE A 199 2.18 7.67 -17.71
CA ILE A 199 1.12 8.19 -16.82
C ILE A 199 0.03 8.90 -17.61
N SER A 200 0.40 9.70 -18.62
CA SER A 200 -0.59 10.43 -19.43
C SER A 200 -1.53 9.51 -20.20
N ARG A 201 -1.15 8.24 -20.43
CA ARG A 201 -2.02 7.20 -21.02
C ARG A 201 -2.92 6.57 -19.97
N ILE A 202 -2.36 6.28 -18.76
CA ILE A 202 -3.10 5.65 -17.66
C ILE A 202 -4.11 6.63 -17.07
N LEU A 203 -3.72 7.88 -16.88
CA LEU A 203 -4.50 8.95 -16.24
C LEU A 203 -4.51 10.22 -17.11
N PRO A 204 -5.23 10.22 -18.23
CA PRO A 204 -5.21 11.34 -19.18
C PRO A 204 -5.78 12.65 -18.61
N GLU A 205 -6.63 12.55 -17.59
CA GLU A 205 -7.27 13.70 -16.92
C GLU A 205 -6.40 14.31 -15.82
N GLN A 206 -5.15 13.85 -15.62
CA GLN A 206 -4.29 14.35 -14.57
C GLN A 206 -3.41 15.52 -15.08
N GLY A 207 -3.82 16.75 -14.80
CA GLY A 207 -3.13 17.96 -15.24
C GLY A 207 -1.67 18.03 -14.82
N TYR A 208 -1.32 17.52 -13.62
CA TYR A 208 0.05 17.52 -13.10
C TYR A 208 1.06 16.87 -14.04
N THR A 209 0.68 15.79 -14.71
CA THR A 209 1.53 15.11 -15.71
C THR A 209 1.93 16.04 -16.85
N TYR A 210 0.97 16.81 -17.38
CA TYR A 210 1.22 17.75 -18.47
C TYR A 210 2.04 18.95 -18.03
N PHE A 211 1.91 19.38 -16.78
CA PHE A 211 2.79 20.38 -16.18
C PHE A 211 4.25 19.90 -16.15
N LEU A 212 4.48 18.65 -15.68
CA LEU A 212 5.82 18.08 -15.63
C LEU A 212 6.43 17.89 -17.02
N LEU A 213 5.63 17.43 -18.00
CA LEU A 213 6.06 17.33 -19.40
C LEU A 213 6.43 18.70 -19.97
N ALA A 214 5.62 19.73 -19.74
CA ALA A 214 5.93 21.09 -20.17
C ALA A 214 7.27 21.56 -19.57
N LYS A 215 7.46 21.39 -18.26
CA LYS A 215 8.74 21.73 -17.59
C LYS A 215 9.94 20.91 -18.11
N LEU A 216 9.72 19.67 -18.53
CA LEU A 216 10.79 18.84 -19.10
C LEU A 216 11.25 19.41 -20.45
N TYR A 217 10.30 19.83 -21.30
CA TYR A 217 10.58 20.37 -22.63
C TYR A 217 11.16 21.79 -22.65
N THR A 218 11.17 22.50 -21.51
CA THR A 218 11.86 23.79 -21.40
C THR A 218 13.31 23.66 -20.99
N ASN A 219 13.80 22.45 -20.70
CA ASN A 219 15.18 22.26 -20.30
C ASN A 219 16.11 22.54 -21.51
N PRO A 220 17.17 23.38 -21.37
CA PRO A 220 18.07 23.71 -22.47
C PRO A 220 18.71 22.48 -23.14
N SER A 221 18.99 21.42 -22.38
CA SER A 221 19.55 20.17 -22.90
C SER A 221 18.50 19.23 -23.52
N PHE A 222 17.22 19.59 -23.45
CA PHE A 222 16.11 18.78 -23.98
C PHE A 222 14.97 19.69 -24.47
N LEU A 223 15.33 20.72 -25.21
CA LEU A 223 14.41 21.74 -25.67
C LEU A 223 13.53 21.25 -26.82
N HIS A 224 12.22 21.20 -26.61
CA HIS A 224 11.23 20.80 -27.61
C HIS A 224 10.02 21.76 -27.62
N PRO A 225 10.08 22.87 -28.36
CA PRO A 225 9.04 23.91 -28.37
C PRO A 225 7.65 23.38 -28.68
N ASP A 226 7.52 22.55 -29.72
CA ASP A 226 6.22 22.01 -30.17
C ASP A 226 5.59 21.11 -29.11
N LYS A 227 6.40 20.22 -28.50
CA LYS A 227 5.95 19.36 -27.42
C LYS A 227 5.57 20.16 -26.17
N PHE A 228 6.34 21.24 -25.88
CA PHE A 228 6.02 22.17 -24.80
C PHE A 228 4.64 22.79 -25.01
N HIS A 229 4.40 23.42 -26.19
CA HIS A 229 3.12 24.05 -26.46
C HIS A 229 1.94 23.07 -26.36
N LYS A 230 2.10 21.84 -26.82
CA LYS A 230 1.09 20.79 -26.72
C LYS A 230 0.79 20.41 -25.26
N ALA A 231 1.83 20.22 -24.46
CA ALA A 231 1.68 19.89 -23.04
C ALA A 231 1.10 21.05 -22.25
N ALA A 232 1.61 22.26 -22.45
CA ALA A 232 1.13 23.48 -21.80
C ALA A 232 -0.35 23.75 -22.11
N LYS A 233 -0.80 23.59 -23.39
CA LYS A 233 -2.20 23.75 -23.79
C LYS A 233 -3.10 22.75 -23.04
N ARG A 234 -2.69 21.47 -22.92
CA ARG A 234 -3.45 20.47 -22.18
C ARG A 234 -3.52 20.79 -20.69
N PHE A 235 -2.40 21.20 -20.09
CA PHE A 235 -2.36 21.61 -18.68
C PHE A 235 -3.26 22.82 -18.39
N LEU A 236 -3.20 23.86 -19.21
CA LEU A 236 -4.00 25.07 -19.02
C LEU A 236 -5.50 24.83 -19.23
N ALA A 237 -5.86 23.91 -20.11
CA ALA A 237 -7.26 23.48 -20.33
C ALA A 237 -7.81 22.66 -19.15
N PHE A 238 -6.94 22.11 -18.29
CA PHE A 238 -7.35 21.32 -17.14
C PHE A 238 -8.04 22.20 -16.10
N GLN A 239 -9.27 21.80 -15.74
CA GLN A 239 -10.04 22.41 -14.65
C GLN A 239 -10.13 21.43 -13.48
N PRO A 240 -9.33 21.62 -12.42
CA PRO A 240 -9.45 20.78 -11.24
C PRO A 240 -10.80 21.02 -10.56
N SER A 241 -11.39 19.96 -10.00
CA SER A 241 -12.64 20.04 -9.22
C SER A 241 -12.52 20.96 -7.99
N THR A 242 -11.30 21.13 -7.46
CA THR A 242 -10.97 22.08 -6.41
C THR A 242 -9.78 22.93 -6.85
N GLN A 243 -10.01 24.25 -7.01
CA GLN A 243 -8.90 25.19 -7.23
C GLN A 243 -8.13 25.37 -5.93
N ASN A 244 -6.91 24.82 -5.85
CA ASN A 244 -5.98 25.11 -4.78
C ASN A 244 -4.91 26.12 -5.25
N ASN A 245 -4.22 26.77 -4.29
CA ASN A 245 -3.19 27.76 -4.60
C ASN A 245 -2.04 27.17 -5.43
N ILE A 246 -1.70 25.89 -5.20
CA ILE A 246 -0.63 25.19 -5.93
C ILE A 246 -0.95 25.11 -7.43
N THR A 247 -2.20 24.80 -7.79
CA THR A 247 -2.60 24.74 -9.22
C THR A 247 -2.56 26.12 -9.88
N LYS A 248 -2.88 27.19 -9.13
CA LYS A 248 -2.75 28.58 -9.63
C LYS A 248 -1.30 28.93 -9.90
N GLU A 249 -0.41 28.68 -8.95
CA GLU A 249 1.04 28.92 -9.09
C GLU A 249 1.62 28.16 -10.29
N MET A 250 1.28 26.90 -10.46
CA MET A 250 1.69 26.10 -11.63
C MET A 250 1.20 26.69 -12.95
N LYS A 251 -0.06 27.20 -13.01
CA LYS A 251 -0.59 27.85 -14.20
C LYS A 251 0.13 29.16 -14.49
N GLU A 252 0.39 29.96 -13.48
CA GLU A 252 1.15 31.20 -13.61
C GLU A 252 2.58 30.95 -14.11
N GLU A 253 3.26 29.92 -13.58
CA GLU A 253 4.59 29.51 -14.05
C GLU A 253 4.59 29.17 -15.55
N ILE A 254 3.64 28.35 -16.02
CA ILE A 254 3.55 28.00 -17.44
C ILE A 254 3.24 29.23 -18.29
N LEU A 255 2.35 30.10 -17.86
CA LEU A 255 2.03 31.35 -18.58
C LEU A 255 3.23 32.30 -18.64
N GLN A 256 4.04 32.35 -17.59
CA GLN A 256 5.27 33.15 -17.57
C GLN A 256 6.30 32.60 -18.58
N ILE A 257 6.47 31.27 -18.64
CA ILE A 257 7.35 30.63 -19.62
C ILE A 257 6.88 30.95 -21.05
N ILE A 258 5.57 30.86 -21.33
CA ILE A 258 5.02 31.19 -22.65
C ILE A 258 5.29 32.65 -23.01
N ARG A 259 5.09 33.60 -22.08
CA ARG A 259 5.37 35.01 -22.30
C ARG A 259 6.85 35.25 -22.62
N ASN A 260 7.75 34.70 -21.81
CA ASN A 260 9.19 34.87 -22.01
C ASN A 260 9.65 34.26 -23.35
N TRP A 261 9.03 33.20 -23.82
CA TRP A 261 9.36 32.59 -25.11
C TRP A 261 8.89 33.40 -26.31
N ASN A 262 7.77 34.12 -26.17
CA ASN A 262 7.26 35.01 -27.23
C ASN A 262 8.03 36.32 -27.36
N PHE A 263 8.75 36.78 -26.31
CA PHE A 263 9.61 37.94 -26.35
C PHE A 263 11.03 37.68 -26.92
N GLY A 264 11.38 36.41 -27.14
CA GLY A 264 12.68 35.99 -27.72
C GLY A 264 12.66 35.72 -29.22
N LYS A 265 11.54 36.01 -29.91
CA LYS A 265 11.41 36.05 -31.36
C LYS A 265 11.35 37.47 -31.84
#